data_db92f64d51f51eeb6cbcf13252ec6d9c
#
_entry.id   db92f64d51f51eeb6cbcf13252ec6d9c
#
_cell.length_a   1.000
_cell.length_b   1.000
_cell.length_c   1.000
_cell.angle_alpha   90.00
_cell.angle_beta   90.00
_cell.angle_gamma   90.00
#
_symmetry.space_group_name_H-M   'P 1'
#
loop_
_entity.id
_entity.type
_entity.pdbx_description
1 polymer ?
#
loop_
_entity_poly.entity_id
_entity_poly.type
_entity_poly.pdbx_seq_one_letter_code
_entity_poly.pdbx_strand_id
1 'polypeptide(L)'
;EKFFEQAASEPLTLSEWTRRWQVSLEKFTEDSSHLETIQFGNSGDPYLTLQSVVDGQMESYLSQVEGLLKKRSTRRGVPQEDLRKSLRFSRPLFDWLTGRLQDDSKVQMESGNITLRGYTVTLSKDDEVITHKLRDILKTSGYTPPVLVELAEKVGANGTDIVPLLHILKDRGETCQVSSKLWYHNEVMNKLLDALKSSFGDSGGFSVGQFKKLTNTSRKHAIPLLE
;
A
#
# COMPACT_ATOMS: atom_id res chain seq x y z
N GLU A 1 0.82 -17.92 34.65
CA GLU A 1 0.91 -18.32 33.23
C GLU A 1 -0.48 -18.41 32.61
N LYS A 2 -1.39 -19.29 33.04
CA LYS A 2 -2.75 -19.44 32.46
C LYS A 2 -3.55 -18.13 32.39
N PHE A 3 -3.37 -17.19 33.32
CA PHE A 3 -4.06 -15.90 33.29
C PHE A 3 -3.50 -14.95 32.22
N PHE A 4 -2.19 -14.98 31.98
CA PHE A 4 -1.59 -14.23 30.87
C PHE A 4 -2.02 -14.80 29.53
N GLU A 5 -2.12 -16.13 29.42
CA GLU A 5 -2.64 -16.80 28.23
C GLU A 5 -4.10 -16.45 27.94
N GLN A 6 -4.94 -16.34 28.97
CA GLN A 6 -6.34 -15.91 28.82
C GLN A 6 -6.49 -14.46 28.38
N ALA A 7 -5.52 -13.59 28.70
CA ALA A 7 -5.48 -12.21 28.25
C ALA A 7 -4.67 -12.03 26.94
N ALA A 8 -4.37 -13.12 26.26
CA ALA A 8 -3.52 -13.14 25.06
C ALA A 8 -4.00 -12.25 23.90
N SER A 9 -5.30 -11.98 23.80
CA SER A 9 -5.85 -11.12 22.75
C SER A 9 -5.71 -9.62 23.04
N GLU A 10 -5.63 -9.23 24.32
CA GLU A 10 -5.48 -7.85 24.78
C GLU A 10 -4.56 -7.79 26.00
N PRO A 11 -3.29 -7.39 25.83
CA PRO A 11 -2.39 -7.16 26.95
C PRO A 11 -2.94 -6.07 27.85
N LEU A 12 -2.83 -6.28 29.15
CA LEU A 12 -3.24 -5.32 30.17
C LEU A 12 -2.04 -4.51 30.66
N THR A 13 -2.29 -3.29 31.13
CA THR A 13 -1.25 -2.51 31.79
C THR A 13 -0.92 -3.11 33.15
N LEU A 14 0.23 -2.73 33.69
CA LEU A 14 0.68 -3.19 35.00
C LEU A 14 -0.33 -2.84 36.12
N SER A 15 -0.92 -1.64 36.07
CA SER A 15 -2.00 -1.23 36.97
C SER A 15 -3.28 -2.06 36.80
N GLU A 16 -3.62 -2.44 35.60
CA GLU A 16 -4.79 -3.30 35.34
C GLU A 16 -4.57 -4.71 35.84
N TRP A 17 -3.38 -5.28 35.69
CA TRP A 17 -3.01 -6.58 36.20
C TRP A 17 -3.09 -6.61 37.73
N THR A 18 -2.46 -5.64 38.44
CA THR A 18 -2.48 -5.56 39.90
C THR A 18 -3.89 -5.39 40.45
N ARG A 19 -4.72 -4.58 39.77
CA ARG A 19 -6.13 -4.41 40.13
C ARG A 19 -6.94 -5.69 39.96
N ARG A 20 -6.72 -6.39 38.82
CA ARG A 20 -7.46 -7.62 38.49
C ARG A 20 -7.16 -8.75 39.46
N TRP A 21 -5.93 -8.81 39.97
CA TRP A 21 -5.50 -9.83 40.93
C TRP A 21 -5.60 -9.37 42.37
N GLN A 22 -5.92 -8.12 42.62
CA GLN A 22 -6.02 -7.52 43.94
C GLN A 22 -4.72 -7.66 44.77
N VAL A 23 -3.57 -7.51 44.10
CA VAL A 23 -2.23 -7.60 44.72
C VAL A 23 -1.49 -6.28 44.57
N SER A 24 -0.49 -6.06 45.45
CA SER A 24 0.44 -4.93 45.27
C SER A 24 1.34 -5.14 44.06
N LEU A 25 1.92 -4.07 43.53
CA LEU A 25 2.88 -4.11 42.44
C LEU A 25 4.10 -4.99 42.78
N GLU A 26 4.59 -4.88 43.98
CA GLU A 26 5.73 -5.66 44.49
C GLU A 26 5.43 -7.16 44.46
N LYS A 27 4.27 -7.56 44.98
CA LYS A 27 3.82 -8.96 44.96
C LYS A 27 3.59 -9.49 43.57
N PHE A 28 2.99 -8.67 42.72
CA PHE A 28 2.80 -9.04 41.29
C PHE A 28 4.15 -9.28 40.60
N THR A 29 5.12 -8.38 40.79
CA THR A 29 6.46 -8.48 40.21
C THR A 29 7.21 -9.73 40.68
N GLU A 30 7.12 -10.02 42.01
CA GLU A 30 7.70 -11.22 42.61
C GLU A 30 7.09 -12.49 41.99
N ASP A 31 5.75 -12.59 41.96
CA ASP A 31 5.02 -13.74 41.49
C ASP A 31 5.19 -13.99 39.97
N SER A 32 5.46 -12.92 39.19
CA SER A 32 5.70 -13.01 37.72
C SER A 32 7.18 -13.12 37.34
N SER A 33 8.11 -13.03 38.29
CA SER A 33 9.57 -13.00 38.01
C SER A 33 10.12 -14.24 37.30
N HIS A 34 9.44 -15.38 37.39
CA HIS A 34 9.82 -16.63 36.75
C HIS A 34 9.28 -16.76 35.31
N LEU A 35 8.49 -15.78 34.84
CA LEU A 35 7.88 -15.78 33.52
C LEU A 35 8.68 -14.88 32.55
N GLU A 36 8.84 -15.32 31.30
CA GLU A 36 9.37 -14.48 30.23
C GLU A 36 8.34 -13.45 29.81
N THR A 37 8.39 -12.28 30.46
CA THR A 37 7.45 -11.19 30.22
C THR A 37 8.04 -10.11 29.33
N ILE A 38 7.18 -9.51 28.51
CA ILE A 38 7.49 -8.36 27.66
C ILE A 38 6.70 -7.16 28.17
N GLN A 39 7.38 -6.01 28.22
CA GLN A 39 6.75 -4.73 28.52
C GLN A 39 6.82 -3.81 27.30
N PHE A 40 5.75 -3.04 27.06
CA PHE A 40 5.68 -2.04 25.98
C PHE A 40 4.72 -0.89 26.34
N GLY A 41 4.77 0.19 25.56
CA GLY A 41 3.93 1.36 25.75
C GLY A 41 4.54 2.40 26.69
N ASN A 42 3.74 3.02 27.56
CA ASN A 42 4.18 4.10 28.44
C ASN A 42 5.01 3.56 29.60
N SER A 43 6.16 4.19 29.88
CA SER A 43 7.05 3.82 30.98
C SER A 43 6.43 3.97 32.39
N GLY A 44 5.41 4.82 32.55
CA GLY A 44 4.71 5.01 33.83
C GLY A 44 3.72 3.89 34.16
N ASP A 45 3.09 3.28 33.17
CA ASP A 45 2.17 2.15 33.31
C ASP A 45 2.23 1.28 32.04
N PRO A 46 3.30 0.48 31.89
CA PRO A 46 3.50 -0.33 30.68
C PRO A 46 2.49 -1.46 30.58
N TYR A 47 2.17 -1.84 29.34
CA TYR A 47 1.51 -3.10 29.07
C TYR A 47 2.47 -4.25 29.36
N LEU A 48 1.95 -5.31 29.95
CA LEU A 48 2.71 -6.51 30.28
C LEU A 48 2.04 -7.74 29.67
N THR A 49 2.81 -8.56 28.99
CA THR A 49 2.38 -9.83 28.40
C THR A 49 3.51 -10.84 28.39
N LEU A 50 3.23 -12.09 28.00
CA LEU A 50 4.26 -13.13 27.84
C LEU A 50 4.92 -13.07 26.47
N GLN A 51 6.21 -13.46 26.39
CA GLN A 51 6.93 -13.59 25.12
C GLN A 51 6.21 -14.57 24.18
N SER A 52 5.76 -15.72 24.67
CA SER A 52 5.03 -16.73 23.88
C SER A 52 3.73 -16.19 23.27
N VAL A 53 3.03 -15.29 23.98
CA VAL A 53 1.84 -14.61 23.48
C VAL A 53 2.20 -13.66 22.35
N VAL A 54 3.27 -12.88 22.52
CA VAL A 54 3.78 -11.96 21.49
C VAL A 54 4.16 -12.72 20.23
N ASP A 55 4.86 -13.84 20.36
CA ASP A 55 5.28 -14.66 19.23
C ASP A 55 4.06 -15.16 18.41
N GLY A 56 3.02 -15.66 19.08
CA GLY A 56 1.76 -16.05 18.44
C GLY A 56 1.02 -14.87 17.78
N GLN A 57 1.06 -13.69 18.40
CA GLN A 57 0.47 -12.48 17.82
C GLN A 57 1.25 -11.99 16.59
N MET A 58 2.57 -12.10 16.60
CA MET A 58 3.43 -11.78 15.44
C MET A 58 3.18 -12.73 14.27
N GLU A 59 3.04 -14.04 14.53
CA GLU A 59 2.68 -15.02 13.51
C GLU A 59 1.30 -14.73 12.91
N SER A 60 0.31 -14.45 13.74
CA SER A 60 -1.04 -14.08 13.32
C SER A 60 -1.03 -12.80 12.47
N TYR A 61 -0.23 -11.82 12.87
CA TYR A 61 -0.04 -10.57 12.12
C TYR A 61 0.51 -10.83 10.72
N LEU A 62 1.61 -11.57 10.60
CA LEU A 62 2.24 -11.87 9.32
C LEU A 62 1.35 -12.72 8.42
N SER A 63 0.69 -13.73 8.97
CA SER A 63 -0.27 -14.57 8.24
C SER A 63 -1.45 -13.76 7.71
N GLN A 64 -1.96 -12.80 8.50
CA GLN A 64 -3.07 -11.95 8.07
C GLN A 64 -2.64 -10.97 6.98
N VAL A 65 -1.43 -10.37 7.08
CA VAL A 65 -0.88 -9.53 6.01
C VAL A 65 -0.77 -10.34 4.72
N GLU A 66 -0.18 -11.53 4.77
CA GLU A 66 -0.03 -12.41 3.61
C GLU A 66 -1.39 -12.78 2.99
N GLY A 67 -2.35 -13.16 3.82
CA GLY A 67 -3.71 -13.51 3.38
C GLY A 67 -4.44 -12.35 2.71
N LEU A 68 -4.30 -11.13 3.23
CA LEU A 68 -4.90 -9.93 2.65
C LEU A 68 -4.19 -9.49 1.36
N LEU A 69 -2.87 -9.63 1.27
CA LEU A 69 -2.11 -9.39 0.05
C LEU A 69 -2.48 -10.37 -1.06
N LYS A 70 -2.63 -11.66 -0.74
CA LYS A 70 -3.08 -12.68 -1.71
C LYS A 70 -4.49 -12.42 -2.24
N LYS A 71 -5.42 -11.97 -1.38
CA LYS A 71 -6.79 -11.64 -1.79
C LYS A 71 -6.87 -10.40 -2.69
N ARG A 72 -5.90 -9.51 -2.61
CA ARG A 72 -5.83 -8.25 -3.37
C ARG A 72 -4.45 -8.10 -4.02
N SER A 73 -4.11 -9.05 -4.85
CA SER A 73 -2.79 -9.21 -5.48
C SER A 73 -2.28 -7.98 -6.24
N THR A 74 -3.20 -7.10 -6.68
CA THR A 74 -2.86 -5.85 -7.38
C THR A 74 -2.48 -4.70 -6.45
N ARG A 75 -2.63 -4.84 -5.12
CA ARG A 75 -2.30 -3.78 -4.16
C ARG A 75 -0.86 -3.92 -3.64
N ARG A 76 -0.19 -2.78 -3.48
CA ARG A 76 1.17 -2.70 -2.94
C ARG A 76 1.28 -2.97 -1.44
N GLY A 77 0.15 -3.04 -0.74
CA GLY A 77 0.12 -3.25 0.70
C GLY A 77 -1.30 -3.27 1.25
N VAL A 78 -1.40 -3.54 2.54
CA VAL A 78 -2.65 -3.59 3.30
C VAL A 78 -2.74 -2.30 4.13
N PRO A 79 -3.86 -1.54 4.05
CA PRO A 79 -4.06 -0.38 4.92
C PRO A 79 -3.98 -0.78 6.39
N GLN A 80 -3.26 0.00 7.21
CA GLN A 80 -3.07 -0.27 8.64
C GLN A 80 -4.37 -0.54 9.39
N GLU A 81 -5.38 0.30 9.16
CA GLU A 81 -6.68 0.17 9.84
C GLU A 81 -7.47 -1.07 9.42
N ASP A 82 -7.36 -1.48 8.15
CA ASP A 82 -7.98 -2.72 7.67
C ASP A 82 -7.32 -3.93 8.35
N LEU A 83 -6.00 -3.93 8.43
CA LEU A 83 -5.23 -4.98 9.10
C LEU A 83 -5.53 -5.02 10.60
N ARG A 84 -5.48 -3.87 11.30
CA ARG A 84 -5.75 -3.79 12.73
C ARG A 84 -7.15 -4.32 13.07
N LYS A 85 -8.16 -3.90 12.32
CA LYS A 85 -9.55 -4.38 12.48
C LYS A 85 -9.68 -5.87 12.25
N SER A 86 -8.98 -6.41 11.25
CA SER A 86 -9.03 -7.85 10.95
C SER A 86 -8.37 -8.69 12.03
N LEU A 87 -7.31 -8.19 12.66
CA LEU A 87 -6.63 -8.81 13.80
C LEU A 87 -7.37 -8.61 15.12
N ARG A 88 -8.27 -7.64 15.20
CA ARG A 88 -8.96 -7.20 16.43
C ARG A 88 -8.00 -6.75 17.54
N PHE A 89 -6.83 -6.24 17.17
CA PHE A 89 -5.86 -5.73 18.14
C PHE A 89 -6.23 -4.33 18.60
N SER A 90 -5.95 -4.05 19.88
CA SER A 90 -5.97 -2.69 20.40
C SER A 90 -4.91 -1.84 19.69
N ARG A 91 -5.12 -0.52 19.66
CA ARG A 91 -4.17 0.39 18.99
C ARG A 91 -2.76 0.30 19.55
N PRO A 92 -2.56 0.33 20.90
CA PRO A 92 -1.21 0.24 21.44
C PRO A 92 -0.47 -1.06 21.08
N LEU A 93 -1.17 -2.19 21.13
CA LEU A 93 -0.59 -3.48 20.74
C LEU A 93 -0.22 -3.51 19.25
N PHE A 94 -1.13 -3.05 18.40
CA PHE A 94 -0.91 -3.04 16.96
C PHE A 94 0.28 -2.16 16.57
N ASP A 95 0.35 -0.94 17.11
CA ASP A 95 1.41 0.01 16.80
C ASP A 95 2.78 -0.53 17.27
N TRP A 96 2.83 -1.12 18.48
CA TRP A 96 4.03 -1.73 19.02
C TRP A 96 4.50 -2.96 18.21
N LEU A 97 3.59 -3.89 17.88
CA LEU A 97 3.93 -5.07 17.06
C LEU A 97 4.40 -4.65 15.67
N THR A 98 3.76 -3.64 15.07
CA THR A 98 4.17 -3.10 13.76
C THR A 98 5.59 -2.56 13.83
N GLY A 99 5.94 -1.77 14.85
CA GLY A 99 7.29 -1.27 15.05
C GLY A 99 8.31 -2.41 15.19
N ARG A 100 8.03 -3.38 16.05
CA ARG A 100 8.91 -4.54 16.25
C ARG A 100 9.12 -5.37 14.96
N LEU A 101 8.05 -5.60 14.20
CA LEU A 101 8.14 -6.32 12.92
C LEU A 101 8.89 -5.51 11.84
N GLN A 102 8.86 -4.17 11.91
CA GLN A 102 9.69 -3.32 11.06
C GLN A 102 11.18 -3.39 11.45
N ASP A 103 11.49 -3.33 12.75
CA ASP A 103 12.86 -3.48 13.27
C ASP A 103 13.45 -4.84 12.90
N ASP A 104 12.66 -5.91 13.00
CA ASP A 104 13.00 -7.26 12.54
C ASP A 104 13.05 -7.38 11.01
N SER A 105 12.77 -6.30 10.29
CA SER A 105 12.74 -6.29 8.82
C SER A 105 11.76 -7.29 8.20
N LYS A 106 10.71 -7.68 8.88
CA LYS A 106 9.67 -8.61 8.38
C LYS A 106 8.59 -7.89 7.59
N VAL A 107 8.26 -6.66 7.99
CA VAL A 107 7.29 -5.81 7.29
C VAL A 107 7.90 -4.46 6.93
N GLN A 108 7.28 -3.80 5.97
CA GLN A 108 7.58 -2.42 5.57
C GLN A 108 6.29 -1.62 5.59
N MET A 109 6.39 -0.34 5.96
CA MET A 109 5.27 0.58 5.95
C MET A 109 5.55 1.73 4.99
N GLU A 110 4.67 1.92 4.02
CA GLU A 110 4.76 3.00 3.04
C GLU A 110 3.38 3.63 2.84
N SER A 111 3.30 4.95 3.04
CA SER A 111 2.06 5.72 2.84
C SER A 111 0.83 5.14 3.56
N GLY A 112 1.03 4.63 4.79
CA GLY A 112 -0.05 4.05 5.60
C GLY A 112 -0.46 2.62 5.22
N ASN A 113 0.26 1.99 4.30
CA ASN A 113 0.08 0.59 3.94
C ASN A 113 1.22 -0.27 4.48
N ILE A 114 0.88 -1.48 4.92
CA ILE A 114 1.82 -2.48 5.43
C ILE A 114 1.99 -3.56 4.38
N THR A 115 3.23 -3.94 4.12
CA THR A 115 3.58 -5.05 3.23
C THR A 115 4.67 -5.91 3.84
N LEU A 116 4.81 -7.15 3.38
CA LEU A 116 5.91 -8.03 3.76
C LEU A 116 7.19 -7.60 3.05
N ARG A 117 8.33 -7.71 3.73
CA ARG A 117 9.61 -7.41 3.09
C ARG A 117 9.85 -8.35 1.90
N GLY A 118 10.25 -7.76 0.78
CA GLY A 118 10.47 -8.52 -0.47
C GLY A 118 9.19 -8.93 -1.19
N TYR A 119 8.02 -8.48 -0.72
CA TYR A 119 6.78 -8.72 -1.42
C TYR A 119 6.79 -8.00 -2.77
N THR A 120 6.56 -8.77 -3.82
CA THR A 120 6.33 -8.26 -5.17
C THR A 120 4.90 -8.52 -5.57
N VAL A 121 4.27 -7.53 -6.16
CA VAL A 121 2.90 -7.66 -6.68
C VAL A 121 2.89 -8.73 -7.77
N THR A 122 2.19 -9.84 -7.51
CA THR A 122 2.00 -10.92 -8.50
C THR A 122 0.61 -10.78 -9.09
N LEU A 123 0.53 -10.54 -10.39
CA LEU A 123 -0.74 -10.45 -11.09
C LEU A 123 -1.36 -11.85 -11.24
N SER A 124 -2.68 -11.92 -11.13
CA SER A 124 -3.41 -13.10 -11.59
C SER A 124 -3.31 -13.21 -13.12
N LYS A 125 -3.59 -14.39 -13.68
CA LYS A 125 -3.62 -14.56 -15.14
C LYS A 125 -4.60 -13.59 -15.82
N ASP A 126 -5.75 -13.35 -15.22
CA ASP A 126 -6.76 -12.43 -15.71
C ASP A 126 -6.26 -10.99 -15.64
N ASP A 127 -5.62 -10.60 -14.54
CA ASP A 127 -5.00 -9.27 -14.41
C ASP A 127 -3.86 -9.06 -15.40
N GLU A 128 -3.06 -10.09 -15.69
CA GLU A 128 -2.02 -10.03 -16.72
C GLU A 128 -2.63 -9.76 -18.11
N VAL A 129 -3.70 -10.46 -18.48
CA VAL A 129 -4.40 -10.24 -19.74
C VAL A 129 -4.93 -8.81 -19.82
N ILE A 130 -5.57 -8.31 -18.76
CA ILE A 130 -6.06 -6.93 -18.70
C ILE A 130 -4.91 -5.94 -18.80
N THR A 131 -3.82 -6.17 -18.07
CA THR A 131 -2.62 -5.31 -18.08
C THR A 131 -2.00 -5.22 -19.48
N HIS A 132 -1.90 -6.34 -20.20
CA HIS A 132 -1.46 -6.36 -21.59
C HIS A 132 -2.37 -5.53 -22.49
N LYS A 133 -3.70 -5.73 -22.39
CA LYS A 133 -4.67 -4.95 -23.18
C LYS A 133 -4.58 -3.44 -22.87
N LEU A 134 -4.47 -3.06 -21.60
CA LEU A 134 -4.31 -1.66 -21.18
C LEU A 134 -3.08 -1.01 -21.83
N ARG A 135 -1.94 -1.69 -21.75
CA ARG A 135 -0.69 -1.25 -22.37
C ARG A 135 -0.85 -1.05 -23.87
N ASP A 136 -1.39 -2.04 -24.57
CA ASP A 136 -1.54 -2.02 -26.02
C ASP A 136 -2.51 -0.92 -26.48
N ILE A 137 -3.63 -0.71 -25.77
CA ILE A 137 -4.57 0.37 -26.04
C ILE A 137 -3.88 1.73 -25.85
N LEU A 138 -3.16 1.95 -24.75
CA LEU A 138 -2.47 3.20 -24.49
C LEU A 138 -1.36 3.47 -25.50
N LYS A 139 -0.64 2.44 -25.93
CA LYS A 139 0.41 2.54 -26.96
C LYS A 139 -0.18 2.89 -28.34
N THR A 140 -1.25 2.23 -28.74
CA THR A 140 -1.86 2.42 -30.07
C THR A 140 -2.70 3.69 -30.16
N SER A 141 -3.23 4.20 -29.05
CA SER A 141 -4.03 5.45 -29.02
C SER A 141 -3.20 6.71 -29.23
N GLY A 142 -1.87 6.62 -29.16
CA GLY A 142 -0.99 7.76 -29.37
C GLY A 142 -1.29 8.92 -28.41
N TYR A 143 -1.45 10.12 -28.96
CA TYR A 143 -1.68 11.35 -28.16
C TYR A 143 -3.15 11.53 -27.74
N THR A 144 -4.05 10.62 -28.08
CA THR A 144 -5.49 10.69 -27.76
C THR A 144 -5.99 9.44 -27.05
N PRO A 145 -5.39 9.05 -25.92
CA PRO A 145 -5.83 7.86 -25.20
C PRO A 145 -7.27 8.01 -24.70
N PRO A 146 -8.02 6.91 -24.58
CA PRO A 146 -9.33 6.93 -23.96
C PRO A 146 -9.20 7.36 -22.49
N VAL A 147 -10.22 8.02 -21.96
CA VAL A 147 -10.30 8.33 -20.52
C VAL A 147 -10.53 7.06 -19.72
N LEU A 148 -10.26 7.11 -18.42
CA LEU A 148 -10.29 5.95 -17.51
C LEU A 148 -11.56 5.09 -17.64
N VAL A 149 -12.74 5.71 -17.79
CA VAL A 149 -14.03 5.00 -17.94
C VAL A 149 -14.07 4.25 -19.28
N GLU A 150 -13.74 4.94 -20.38
CA GLU A 150 -13.70 4.34 -21.73
C GLU A 150 -12.64 3.22 -21.81
N LEU A 151 -11.52 3.39 -21.08
CA LEU A 151 -10.45 2.41 -21.01
C LEU A 151 -10.90 1.14 -20.28
N ALA A 152 -11.64 1.29 -19.18
CA ALA A 152 -12.22 0.19 -18.43
C ALA A 152 -13.22 -0.61 -19.28
N GLU A 153 -14.11 0.08 -19.97
CA GLU A 153 -15.07 -0.55 -20.89
C GLU A 153 -14.37 -1.36 -21.99
N LYS A 154 -13.31 -0.81 -22.60
CA LYS A 154 -12.56 -1.48 -23.66
C LYS A 154 -11.85 -2.76 -23.22
N VAL A 155 -11.45 -2.85 -21.97
CA VAL A 155 -10.82 -4.06 -21.42
C VAL A 155 -11.83 -5.01 -20.76
N GLY A 156 -13.09 -4.60 -20.62
CA GLY A 156 -14.16 -5.41 -20.02
C GLY A 156 -14.07 -5.48 -18.48
N ALA A 157 -13.58 -4.42 -17.85
CA ALA A 157 -13.39 -4.33 -16.39
C ALA A 157 -14.03 -3.05 -15.83
N ASN A 158 -14.12 -2.92 -14.50
CA ASN A 158 -14.55 -1.68 -13.87
C ASN A 158 -13.39 -0.70 -13.70
N GLY A 159 -13.69 0.59 -13.66
CA GLY A 159 -12.67 1.64 -13.47
C GLY A 159 -11.87 1.48 -12.19
N THR A 160 -12.50 1.01 -11.10
CA THR A 160 -11.84 0.71 -9.82
C THR A 160 -10.83 -0.43 -9.90
N ASP A 161 -11.02 -1.37 -10.83
CA ASP A 161 -10.19 -2.57 -10.95
C ASP A 161 -8.96 -2.31 -11.84
N ILE A 162 -9.08 -1.41 -12.85
CA ILE A 162 -7.97 -1.10 -13.74
C ILE A 162 -6.97 -0.09 -13.16
N VAL A 163 -7.37 0.77 -12.22
CA VAL A 163 -6.48 1.77 -11.62
C VAL A 163 -5.25 1.14 -10.96
N PRO A 164 -5.37 0.08 -10.13
CA PRO A 164 -4.20 -0.61 -9.60
C PRO A 164 -3.29 -1.19 -10.68
N LEU A 165 -3.85 -1.71 -11.77
CA LEU A 165 -3.08 -2.27 -12.90
C LEU A 165 -2.33 -1.18 -13.67
N LEU A 166 -2.94 -0.01 -13.86
CA LEU A 166 -2.27 1.16 -14.45
C LEU A 166 -1.11 1.66 -13.57
N HIS A 167 -1.26 1.62 -12.25
CA HIS A 167 -0.15 1.93 -11.35
C HIS A 167 0.98 0.91 -11.45
N ILE A 168 0.67 -0.38 -11.60
CA ILE A 168 1.70 -1.41 -11.84
C ILE A 168 2.45 -1.14 -13.15
N LEU A 169 1.75 -0.81 -14.23
CA LEU A 169 2.38 -0.41 -15.50
C LEU A 169 3.26 0.85 -15.34
N LYS A 170 2.82 1.82 -14.53
CA LYS A 170 3.61 3.00 -14.21
C LYS A 170 4.90 2.64 -13.47
N ASP A 171 4.84 1.74 -12.50
CA ASP A 171 6.00 1.28 -11.75
C ASP A 171 7.01 0.51 -12.60
N ARG A 172 6.50 -0.21 -13.61
CA ARG A 172 7.33 -0.85 -14.62
C ARG A 172 7.93 0.14 -15.63
N GLY A 173 7.59 1.42 -15.52
CA GLY A 173 8.05 2.44 -16.47
C GLY A 173 7.37 2.38 -17.83
N GLU A 174 6.24 1.68 -17.96
CA GLU A 174 5.54 1.50 -19.23
C GLU A 174 4.51 2.61 -19.48
N THR A 175 3.93 3.17 -18.41
CA THR A 175 2.91 4.23 -18.52
C THR A 175 3.19 5.39 -17.58
N CYS A 176 2.57 6.54 -17.84
CA CYS A 176 2.54 7.69 -16.95
C CYS A 176 1.12 8.21 -16.78
N GLN A 177 0.84 8.75 -15.60
CA GLN A 177 -0.42 9.42 -15.29
C GLN A 177 -0.23 10.92 -15.49
N VAL A 178 -0.97 11.49 -16.44
CA VAL A 178 -0.95 12.92 -16.73
C VAL A 178 -2.04 13.65 -15.94
N SER A 179 -3.21 13.02 -15.75
CA SER A 179 -4.26 13.54 -14.88
C SER A 179 -5.01 12.39 -14.19
N SER A 180 -5.92 12.69 -13.27
CA SER A 180 -6.75 11.67 -12.61
C SER A 180 -7.52 10.75 -13.58
N LYS A 181 -7.74 11.19 -14.82
CA LYS A 181 -8.53 10.49 -15.83
C LYS A 181 -7.74 10.06 -17.06
N LEU A 182 -6.49 10.54 -17.23
CA LEU A 182 -5.70 10.34 -18.44
C LEU A 182 -4.37 9.67 -18.13
N TRP A 183 -4.14 8.56 -18.83
CA TRP A 183 -2.93 7.78 -18.77
C TRP A 183 -2.34 7.66 -20.18
N TYR A 184 -1.02 7.69 -20.28
CA TYR A 184 -0.28 7.60 -21.53
C TYR A 184 0.78 6.50 -21.47
N HIS A 185 1.11 5.93 -22.61
CA HIS A 185 2.25 5.04 -22.73
C HIS A 185 3.55 5.85 -22.78
N ASN A 186 4.59 5.45 -22.05
CA ASN A 186 5.84 6.20 -21.96
C ASN A 186 6.55 6.35 -23.31
N GLU A 187 6.49 5.34 -24.20
CA GLU A 187 7.03 5.47 -25.55
C GLU A 187 6.34 6.61 -26.34
N VAL A 188 5.04 6.81 -26.14
CA VAL A 188 4.28 7.89 -26.79
C VAL A 188 4.72 9.25 -26.24
N MET A 189 4.93 9.33 -24.91
CA MET A 189 5.42 10.54 -24.28
C MET A 189 6.86 10.89 -24.71
N ASN A 190 7.73 9.90 -24.82
CA ASN A 190 9.08 10.12 -25.34
C ASN A 190 9.07 10.64 -26.77
N LYS A 191 8.24 10.03 -27.66
CA LYS A 191 8.06 10.54 -29.04
C LYS A 191 7.52 11.95 -29.06
N LEU A 192 6.61 12.31 -28.15
CA LEU A 192 6.10 13.68 -28.00
C LEU A 192 7.22 14.66 -27.64
N LEU A 193 8.03 14.31 -26.65
CA LEU A 193 9.17 15.13 -26.22
C LEU A 193 10.18 15.35 -27.36
N ASP A 194 10.49 14.31 -28.12
CA ASP A 194 11.39 14.41 -29.26
C ASP A 194 10.79 15.27 -30.39
N ALA A 195 9.50 15.11 -30.67
CA ALA A 195 8.81 15.94 -31.65
C ALA A 195 8.76 17.43 -31.24
N LEU A 196 8.53 17.71 -29.95
CA LEU A 196 8.56 19.07 -29.40
C LEU A 196 9.96 19.69 -29.50
N LYS A 197 11.00 18.95 -29.12
CA LYS A 197 12.39 19.40 -29.26
C LYS A 197 12.75 19.71 -30.71
N SER A 198 12.39 18.81 -31.62
CA SER A 198 12.69 18.97 -33.04
C SER A 198 11.93 20.14 -33.70
N SER A 199 10.69 20.41 -33.23
CA SER A 199 9.85 21.47 -33.84
C SER A 199 10.04 22.85 -33.19
N PHE A 200 10.42 22.91 -31.92
CA PHE A 200 10.40 24.15 -31.13
C PHE A 200 11.67 24.36 -30.28
N GLY A 201 12.67 23.48 -30.33
CA GLY A 201 13.87 23.54 -29.50
C GLY A 201 14.59 24.89 -29.50
N ASP A 202 14.63 25.52 -30.66
CA ASP A 202 15.30 26.84 -30.87
C ASP A 202 14.35 28.06 -30.72
N SER A 203 13.04 27.84 -30.50
CA SER A 203 12.00 28.87 -30.59
C SER A 203 11.68 29.58 -29.27
N GLY A 204 12.29 29.17 -28.15
CA GLY A 204 12.04 29.77 -26.82
C GLY A 204 10.62 29.52 -26.25
N GLY A 205 9.78 28.76 -26.96
CA GLY A 205 8.43 28.38 -26.54
C GLY A 205 7.48 28.14 -27.71
N PHE A 206 6.29 27.61 -27.38
CA PHE A 206 5.23 27.37 -28.36
C PHE A 206 3.85 27.66 -27.76
N SER A 207 2.87 27.96 -28.64
CA SER A 207 1.47 28.13 -28.24
C SER A 207 0.69 26.81 -28.18
N VAL A 208 -0.41 26.80 -27.43
CA VAL A 208 -1.35 25.67 -27.40
C VAL A 208 -1.85 25.31 -28.81
N GLY A 209 -2.01 26.32 -29.68
CA GLY A 209 -2.42 26.11 -31.07
C GLY A 209 -1.38 25.35 -31.89
N GLN A 210 -0.11 25.66 -31.73
CA GLN A 210 1.02 24.97 -32.37
C GLN A 210 1.15 23.54 -31.87
N PHE A 211 1.04 23.33 -30.53
CA PHE A 211 1.02 22.01 -29.92
C PHE A 211 -0.10 21.13 -30.49
N LYS A 212 -1.32 21.67 -30.58
CA LYS A 212 -2.47 20.93 -31.15
C LYS A 212 -2.27 20.55 -32.63
N LYS A 213 -1.64 21.42 -33.42
CA LYS A 213 -1.31 21.10 -34.81
C LYS A 213 -0.27 19.98 -34.91
N LEU A 214 0.78 20.05 -34.06
CA LEU A 214 1.83 19.03 -34.03
C LEU A 214 1.30 17.66 -33.62
N THR A 215 0.45 17.61 -32.59
CA THR A 215 -0.05 16.37 -31.99
C THR A 215 -1.38 15.87 -32.58
N ASN A 216 -2.03 16.68 -33.40
CA ASN A 216 -3.40 16.45 -33.93
C ASN A 216 -4.40 16.11 -32.79
N THR A 217 -4.33 16.82 -31.64
CA THR A 217 -5.16 16.55 -30.46
C THR A 217 -6.22 17.61 -30.22
N SER A 218 -7.27 17.24 -29.49
CA SER A 218 -8.27 18.18 -28.98
C SER A 218 -7.78 18.86 -27.69
N ARG A 219 -8.47 19.93 -27.25
CA ARG A 219 -8.18 20.59 -25.98
C ARG A 219 -8.23 19.67 -24.78
N LYS A 220 -9.10 18.64 -24.80
CA LYS A 220 -9.23 17.63 -23.74
C LYS A 220 -7.91 16.92 -23.44
N HIS A 221 -7.08 16.69 -24.45
CA HIS A 221 -5.79 16.03 -24.30
C HIS A 221 -4.61 17.01 -24.28
N ALA A 222 -4.70 18.09 -25.07
CA ALA A 222 -3.60 19.06 -25.17
C ALA A 222 -3.33 19.81 -23.85
N ILE A 223 -4.38 20.24 -23.13
CA ILE A 223 -4.21 21.01 -21.89
C ILE A 223 -3.52 20.17 -20.81
N PRO A 224 -4.00 18.97 -20.45
CA PRO A 224 -3.32 18.14 -19.45
C PRO A 224 -1.88 17.74 -19.81
N LEU A 225 -1.55 17.68 -21.11
CA LEU A 225 -0.19 17.38 -21.55
C LEU A 225 0.76 18.58 -21.45
N LEU A 226 0.22 19.79 -21.34
CA LEU A 226 1.00 21.03 -21.25
C LEU A 226 1.15 21.52 -19.80
N GLU A 227 0.35 21.01 -18.87
CA GLU A 227 0.44 21.24 -17.41
C GLU A 227 1.46 20.31 -16.76
#